data_d98087d015d8a836ea970080d3b411e1
#
_entry.id   d98087d015d8a836ea970080d3b411e1
#
_cell.length_a   1.000
_cell.length_b   1.000
_cell.length_c   1.000
_cell.angle_alpha   90.00
_cell.angle_beta   90.00
_cell.angle_gamma   90.00
#
_symmetry.space_group_name_H-M   'P 1'
#
loop_
_entity.id
_entity.type
_entity.pdbx_description
1 polymer ?
#
loop_
_entity_poly.entity_id
_entity_poly.type
_entity_poly.pdbx_seq_one_letter_code
_entity_poly.pdbx_strand_id
1 'polypeptide(L)'
;MSKKPRGLGRGLDALLPKTAASPTRLPLALIRPNPDQPRRRFDEEALAELAASIKKQGLLQPLLVRPRGEGYELVAGERRYRAAQMAGLDEVPVVVRELDDRSALEIALVENLQREDLNPIEEALGYQRLVELGYAQGEIAEAVGKARSTVTNALRLLQLDEPTREALAEGRISAGHARALLMLPEGERPVVLNRIQKEGLSVRQVERLARRPKKKPAPRNEAYAQLARDLERQLGFRVRLVGEGKGRLELYYYSEEELNAILERLGYRG
;
A
#
# COMPACT_ATOMS: atom_id res chain seq x y z
N MET A 1 -32.64 -15.41 20.78
CA MET A 1 -31.98 -16.45 19.94
C MET A 1 -30.77 -15.82 19.26
N SER A 2 -29.61 -16.03 19.85
CA SER A 2 -28.34 -15.42 19.37
C SER A 2 -27.80 -16.25 18.22
N LYS A 3 -27.64 -15.66 17.01
CA LYS A 3 -26.94 -16.27 15.88
C LYS A 3 -25.42 -16.24 16.17
N LYS A 4 -24.84 -17.42 16.47
CA LYS A 4 -23.37 -17.60 16.48
C LYS A 4 -22.78 -17.18 15.12
N PRO A 5 -21.68 -16.38 15.08
CA PRO A 5 -20.97 -16.14 13.84
C PRO A 5 -20.35 -17.46 13.37
N ARG A 6 -20.65 -17.87 12.15
CA ARG A 6 -19.99 -18.96 11.46
C ARG A 6 -18.53 -18.56 11.24
N GLY A 7 -17.62 -19.23 11.92
CA GLY A 7 -16.18 -19.03 11.75
C GLY A 7 -15.75 -19.36 10.32
N LEU A 8 -15.31 -18.34 9.61
CA LEU A 8 -14.79 -18.36 8.22
C LEU A 8 -13.36 -18.92 8.12
N GLY A 9 -12.70 -19.26 9.23
CA GLY A 9 -11.32 -19.76 9.28
C GLY A 9 -11.07 -21.12 8.61
N ARG A 10 -12.12 -21.79 8.06
CA ARG A 10 -11.97 -23.03 7.31
C ARG A 10 -11.98 -22.86 5.79
N GLY A 11 -12.24 -21.65 5.27
CA GLY A 11 -12.39 -21.43 3.84
C GLY A 11 -11.08 -21.43 3.07
N LEU A 12 -10.10 -20.64 3.50
CA LEU A 12 -8.81 -20.50 2.80
C LEU A 12 -7.91 -21.75 2.95
N ASP A 13 -7.93 -22.41 4.10
CA ASP A 13 -7.18 -23.66 4.33
C ASP A 13 -7.70 -24.84 3.48
N ALA A 14 -8.99 -24.78 3.11
CA ALA A 14 -9.60 -25.76 2.20
C ALA A 14 -9.26 -25.47 0.70
N LEU A 15 -8.83 -24.25 0.40
CA LEU A 15 -8.45 -23.83 -0.96
C LEU A 15 -6.98 -24.15 -1.28
N LEU A 16 -6.13 -24.25 -0.25
CA LEU A 16 -4.75 -24.70 -0.43
C LEU A 16 -4.73 -26.22 -0.76
N PRO A 17 -3.84 -26.68 -1.65
CA PRO A 17 -3.84 -28.06 -2.14
C PRO A 17 -3.40 -29.06 -1.07
N LYS A 18 -4.26 -29.38 -0.11
CA LYS A 18 -4.00 -30.42 0.93
C LYS A 18 -4.39 -31.84 0.51
N THR A 19 -5.01 -32.05 -0.63
CA THR A 19 -5.38 -33.39 -1.09
C THR A 19 -5.01 -33.59 -2.56
N ALA A 20 -4.18 -34.58 -2.79
CA ALA A 20 -3.77 -35.05 -4.10
C ALA A 20 -4.97 -35.63 -4.87
N ALA A 21 -5.67 -34.79 -5.62
CA ALA A 21 -6.33 -35.30 -6.81
C ALA A 21 -5.21 -35.76 -7.74
N SER A 22 -5.24 -37.04 -8.17
CA SER A 22 -4.26 -37.56 -9.09
C SER A 22 -4.24 -36.70 -10.35
N PRO A 23 -3.08 -36.22 -10.81
CA PRO A 23 -3.03 -35.38 -11.99
C PRO A 23 -3.55 -36.15 -13.21
N THR A 24 -4.45 -35.50 -13.93
CA THR A 24 -4.97 -35.99 -15.22
C THR A 24 -4.25 -35.24 -16.32
N ARG A 25 -4.04 -35.86 -17.49
CA ARG A 25 -3.53 -35.16 -18.68
C ARG A 25 -4.67 -34.57 -19.47
N LEU A 26 -4.53 -33.31 -19.87
CA LEU A 26 -5.48 -32.64 -20.76
C LEU A 26 -4.75 -32.03 -21.96
N PRO A 27 -5.40 -32.04 -23.15
CA PRO A 27 -4.92 -31.28 -24.29
C PRO A 27 -4.80 -29.77 -23.93
N LEU A 28 -3.63 -29.21 -24.25
CA LEU A 28 -3.37 -27.78 -23.96
C LEU A 28 -4.35 -26.83 -24.64
N ALA A 29 -4.84 -27.25 -25.82
CA ALA A 29 -5.85 -26.51 -26.60
C ALA A 29 -7.18 -26.37 -25.89
N LEU A 30 -7.54 -27.21 -24.92
CA LEU A 30 -8.76 -27.12 -24.14
C LEU A 30 -8.63 -26.18 -22.94
N ILE A 31 -7.43 -25.71 -22.63
CA ILE A 31 -7.15 -24.84 -21.47
C ILE A 31 -7.09 -23.40 -21.95
N ARG A 32 -7.89 -22.53 -21.35
CA ARG A 32 -7.89 -21.09 -21.62
C ARG A 32 -7.34 -20.32 -20.42
N PRO A 33 -6.46 -19.30 -20.64
CA PRO A 33 -6.00 -18.45 -19.57
C PRO A 33 -7.17 -17.66 -18.98
N ASN A 34 -7.11 -17.38 -17.68
CA ASN A 34 -8.11 -16.52 -17.03
C ASN A 34 -7.86 -15.05 -17.44
N PRO A 35 -8.86 -14.31 -17.99
CA PRO A 35 -8.71 -12.93 -18.38
C PRO A 35 -8.46 -11.99 -17.19
N ASP A 36 -8.87 -12.38 -15.98
CA ASP A 36 -8.72 -11.61 -14.74
C ASP A 36 -7.40 -11.88 -14.01
N GLN A 37 -6.45 -12.56 -14.67
CA GLN A 37 -5.12 -12.83 -14.09
C GLN A 37 -4.39 -11.52 -13.72
N PRO A 38 -3.94 -11.37 -12.47
CA PRO A 38 -3.28 -10.15 -12.00
C PRO A 38 -1.90 -9.93 -12.62
N ARG A 39 -1.26 -11.02 -13.12
CA ARG A 39 0.08 -10.95 -13.70
C ARG A 39 0.03 -10.62 -15.20
N ARG A 40 0.41 -9.39 -15.57
CA ARG A 40 0.44 -8.93 -16.98
C ARG A 40 1.85 -8.86 -17.58
N ARG A 41 2.90 -8.79 -16.76
CA ARG A 41 4.30 -8.73 -17.22
C ARG A 41 5.02 -10.04 -16.93
N PHE A 42 5.63 -10.59 -17.94
CA PHE A 42 6.45 -11.80 -17.86
C PHE A 42 7.83 -11.44 -18.40
N ASP A 43 8.84 -11.89 -17.73
CA ASP A 43 10.21 -11.86 -18.20
C ASP A 43 10.35 -12.92 -19.30
N GLU A 44 10.62 -12.48 -20.52
CA GLU A 44 10.69 -13.34 -21.69
C GLU A 44 11.87 -14.32 -21.63
N GLU A 45 13.02 -13.87 -21.08
CA GLU A 45 14.20 -14.75 -20.93
C GLU A 45 13.92 -15.86 -19.92
N ALA A 46 13.42 -15.53 -18.75
CA ALA A 46 13.04 -16.50 -17.73
C ALA A 46 11.89 -17.44 -18.17
N LEU A 47 11.04 -16.98 -19.10
CA LEU A 47 10.00 -17.83 -19.69
C LEU A 47 10.57 -18.80 -20.74
N ALA A 48 11.53 -18.35 -21.55
CA ALA A 48 12.22 -19.17 -22.54
C ALA A 48 13.07 -20.26 -21.85
N GLU A 49 13.77 -19.95 -20.77
CA GLU A 49 14.51 -20.97 -19.98
C GLU A 49 13.56 -22.01 -19.41
N LEU A 50 12.42 -21.61 -18.88
CA LEU A 50 11.41 -22.54 -18.38
C LEU A 50 10.84 -23.41 -19.50
N ALA A 51 10.59 -22.85 -20.70
CA ALA A 51 10.12 -23.60 -21.85
C ALA A 51 11.16 -24.64 -22.32
N ALA A 52 12.45 -24.28 -22.33
CA ALA A 52 13.52 -25.20 -22.66
C ALA A 52 13.63 -26.38 -21.65
N SER A 53 13.45 -26.10 -20.37
CA SER A 53 13.40 -27.14 -19.33
C SER A 53 12.18 -28.05 -19.51
N ILE A 54 10.99 -27.47 -19.73
CA ILE A 54 9.74 -28.23 -19.96
C ILE A 54 9.84 -29.10 -21.21
N LYS A 55 10.50 -28.64 -22.27
CA LYS A 55 10.72 -29.42 -23.48
C LYS A 55 11.56 -30.67 -23.24
N LYS A 56 12.50 -30.60 -22.30
CA LYS A 56 13.41 -31.72 -21.96
C LYS A 56 12.81 -32.73 -20.98
N GLN A 57 12.11 -32.21 -19.95
CA GLN A 57 11.70 -33.02 -18.79
C GLN A 57 10.17 -33.16 -18.66
N GLY A 58 9.41 -32.48 -19.52
CA GLY A 58 7.97 -32.32 -19.35
C GLY A 58 7.59 -31.36 -18.24
N LEU A 59 6.30 -31.15 -18.07
CA LEU A 59 5.76 -30.34 -16.98
C LEU A 59 5.64 -31.18 -15.71
N LEU A 60 6.57 -31.00 -14.76
CA LEU A 60 6.61 -31.77 -13.52
C LEU A 60 5.50 -31.37 -12.51
N GLN A 61 5.21 -30.11 -12.43
CA GLN A 61 4.15 -29.59 -11.56
C GLN A 61 2.87 -29.36 -12.36
N PRO A 62 1.73 -30.00 -12.00
CA PRO A 62 0.48 -29.85 -12.74
C PRO A 62 -0.06 -28.41 -12.68
N LEU A 63 -0.81 -28.03 -13.71
CA LEU A 63 -1.61 -26.80 -13.72
C LEU A 63 -2.86 -27.02 -12.89
N LEU A 64 -3.38 -25.97 -12.25
CA LEU A 64 -4.68 -26.00 -11.62
C LEU A 64 -5.71 -25.41 -12.59
N VAL A 65 -6.73 -26.19 -12.92
CA VAL A 65 -7.79 -25.79 -13.85
C VAL A 65 -9.18 -26.05 -13.27
N ARG A 66 -10.18 -25.33 -13.77
CA ARG A 66 -11.60 -25.59 -13.49
C ARG A 66 -12.38 -25.82 -14.78
N PRO A 67 -13.46 -26.61 -14.77
CA PRO A 67 -14.34 -26.74 -15.92
C PRO A 67 -15.00 -25.38 -16.23
N ARG A 68 -15.05 -25.01 -17.55
CA ARG A 68 -15.75 -23.81 -18.01
C ARG A 68 -16.23 -23.98 -19.44
N GLY A 69 -17.54 -24.12 -19.61
CA GLY A 69 -18.14 -24.45 -20.91
C GLY A 69 -17.67 -25.82 -21.42
N GLU A 70 -17.23 -25.88 -22.67
CA GLU A 70 -16.72 -27.12 -23.29
C GLU A 70 -15.21 -27.35 -23.01
N GLY A 71 -14.58 -26.53 -22.18
CA GLY A 71 -13.13 -26.62 -21.89
C GLY A 71 -12.81 -26.35 -20.43
N TYR A 72 -11.61 -25.88 -20.20
CA TYR A 72 -11.09 -25.61 -18.88
C TYR A 72 -10.51 -24.19 -18.79
N GLU A 73 -10.65 -23.56 -17.67
CA GLU A 73 -10.05 -22.27 -17.34
C GLU A 73 -8.88 -22.48 -16.39
N LEU A 74 -7.76 -21.84 -16.69
CA LEU A 74 -6.57 -21.87 -15.85
C LEU A 74 -6.79 -21.04 -14.59
N VAL A 75 -6.68 -21.67 -13.42
CA VAL A 75 -6.79 -21.00 -12.12
C VAL A 75 -5.41 -20.61 -11.59
N ALA A 76 -4.41 -21.51 -11.69
CA ALA A 76 -3.04 -21.25 -11.25
C ALA A 76 -2.01 -21.93 -12.14
N GLY A 77 -0.83 -21.30 -12.27
CA GLY A 77 0.27 -21.82 -13.08
C GLY A 77 0.47 -21.15 -14.44
N GLU A 78 0.11 -19.88 -14.61
CA GLU A 78 0.19 -19.11 -15.87
C GLU A 78 1.58 -19.19 -16.55
N ARG A 79 2.68 -19.04 -15.78
CA ARG A 79 4.04 -19.18 -16.34
C ARG A 79 4.29 -20.54 -16.94
N ARG A 80 3.85 -21.60 -16.26
CA ARG A 80 3.99 -22.97 -16.70
C ARG A 80 3.15 -23.26 -17.94
N TYR A 81 1.93 -22.71 -17.99
CA TYR A 81 1.05 -22.80 -19.14
C TYR A 81 1.68 -22.17 -20.39
N ARG A 82 2.17 -20.92 -20.28
CA ARG A 82 2.84 -20.22 -21.39
C ARG A 82 4.13 -20.92 -21.83
N ALA A 83 4.93 -21.35 -20.87
CA ALA A 83 6.15 -22.11 -21.17
C ALA A 83 5.85 -23.43 -21.84
N ALA A 84 4.75 -24.13 -21.48
CA ALA A 84 4.31 -25.35 -22.15
C ALA A 84 3.85 -25.10 -23.60
N GLN A 85 3.17 -23.97 -23.85
CA GLN A 85 2.83 -23.52 -25.21
C GLN A 85 4.10 -23.28 -26.05
N MET A 86 5.07 -22.53 -25.48
CA MET A 86 6.35 -22.26 -26.17
C MET A 86 7.17 -23.53 -26.42
N ALA A 87 7.07 -24.49 -25.52
CA ALA A 87 7.72 -25.78 -25.65
C ALA A 87 7.04 -26.71 -26.69
N GLY A 88 5.84 -26.37 -27.17
CA GLY A 88 5.06 -27.13 -28.14
C GLY A 88 4.50 -28.43 -27.56
N LEU A 89 4.08 -28.42 -26.28
CA LEU A 89 3.41 -29.58 -25.69
C LEU A 89 1.97 -29.70 -26.16
N ASP A 90 1.53 -30.88 -26.59
CA ASP A 90 0.14 -31.17 -26.95
C ASP A 90 -0.73 -31.34 -25.70
N GLU A 91 -0.17 -31.98 -24.65
CA GLU A 91 -0.86 -32.30 -23.41
C GLU A 91 -0.04 -31.91 -22.20
N VAL A 92 -0.73 -31.49 -21.13
CA VAL A 92 -0.13 -31.11 -19.86
C VAL A 92 -0.80 -31.80 -18.68
N PRO A 93 -0.06 -32.11 -17.59
CA PRO A 93 -0.65 -32.58 -16.37
C PRO A 93 -1.44 -31.44 -15.69
N VAL A 94 -2.66 -31.75 -15.26
CA VAL A 94 -3.55 -30.82 -14.59
C VAL A 94 -4.19 -31.43 -13.36
N VAL A 95 -4.55 -30.57 -12.43
CA VAL A 95 -5.49 -30.87 -11.35
C VAL A 95 -6.79 -30.15 -11.67
N VAL A 96 -7.86 -30.89 -11.92
CA VAL A 96 -9.17 -30.33 -12.17
C VAL A 96 -9.89 -30.15 -10.84
N ARG A 97 -10.40 -28.94 -10.60
CA ARG A 97 -11.26 -28.62 -9.45
C ARG A 97 -12.52 -27.92 -9.90
N GLU A 98 -13.63 -28.33 -9.36
CA GLU A 98 -14.89 -27.58 -9.49
C GLU A 98 -14.82 -26.38 -8.54
N LEU A 99 -14.66 -25.19 -9.11
CA LEU A 99 -14.52 -23.91 -8.39
C LEU A 99 -15.48 -22.92 -8.99
N ASP A 100 -16.20 -22.18 -8.15
CA ASP A 100 -16.94 -21.01 -8.57
C ASP A 100 -15.96 -19.85 -8.90
N ASP A 101 -16.47 -18.79 -9.52
CA ASP A 101 -15.64 -17.65 -9.93
C ASP A 101 -14.93 -16.98 -8.77
N ARG A 102 -15.58 -16.93 -7.61
CA ARG A 102 -15.02 -16.37 -6.39
C ARG A 102 -13.83 -17.19 -5.86
N SER A 103 -14.03 -18.50 -5.70
CA SER A 103 -12.99 -19.40 -5.22
C SER A 103 -11.78 -19.46 -6.16
N ALA A 104 -12.03 -19.42 -7.47
CA ALA A 104 -10.96 -19.38 -8.46
C ALA A 104 -10.14 -18.09 -8.35
N LEU A 105 -10.79 -16.93 -8.18
CA LEU A 105 -10.12 -15.64 -7.97
C LEU A 105 -9.32 -15.63 -6.65
N GLU A 106 -9.88 -16.16 -5.57
CA GLU A 106 -9.22 -16.26 -4.26
C GLU A 106 -7.91 -17.08 -4.34
N ILE A 107 -7.95 -18.24 -4.99
CA ILE A 107 -6.76 -19.08 -5.19
C ILE A 107 -5.71 -18.35 -6.01
N ALA A 108 -6.11 -17.72 -7.12
CA ALA A 108 -5.20 -16.95 -7.97
C ALA A 108 -4.54 -15.78 -7.23
N LEU A 109 -5.28 -15.08 -6.37
CA LEU A 109 -4.75 -13.99 -5.55
C LEU A 109 -3.76 -14.49 -4.50
N VAL A 110 -4.07 -15.58 -3.79
CA VAL A 110 -3.17 -16.16 -2.79
C VAL A 110 -1.89 -16.70 -3.44
N GLU A 111 -1.99 -17.41 -4.57
CA GLU A 111 -0.81 -17.88 -5.31
C GLU A 111 0.08 -16.72 -5.74
N ASN A 112 -0.53 -15.65 -6.29
CA ASN A 112 0.23 -14.48 -6.71
C ASN A 112 0.90 -13.78 -5.53
N LEU A 113 0.26 -13.71 -4.34
CA LEU A 113 0.81 -13.10 -3.13
C LEU A 113 1.95 -13.92 -2.49
N GLN A 114 2.09 -15.20 -2.83
CA GLN A 114 3.19 -16.04 -2.36
C GLN A 114 4.47 -15.89 -3.19
N ARG A 115 4.47 -15.02 -4.22
CA ARG A 115 5.65 -14.73 -5.03
C ARG A 115 6.66 -13.90 -4.25
N GLU A 116 7.94 -14.16 -4.46
CA GLU A 116 9.05 -13.43 -3.81
C GLU A 116 9.40 -12.10 -4.49
N ASP A 117 8.95 -11.89 -5.73
CA ASP A 117 9.31 -10.76 -6.59
C ASP A 117 8.26 -9.61 -6.61
N LEU A 118 7.26 -9.63 -5.73
CA LEU A 118 6.26 -8.57 -5.64
C LEU A 118 6.85 -7.29 -5.05
N ASN A 119 6.57 -6.15 -5.69
CA ASN A 119 6.84 -4.89 -5.05
C ASN A 119 5.83 -4.60 -3.90
N PRO A 120 6.18 -3.74 -2.93
CA PRO A 120 5.32 -3.49 -1.77
C PRO A 120 3.92 -2.96 -2.09
N ILE A 121 3.73 -2.27 -3.22
CA ILE A 121 2.43 -1.75 -3.65
C ILE A 121 1.59 -2.87 -4.28
N GLU A 122 2.19 -3.73 -5.11
CA GLU A 122 1.51 -4.90 -5.67
C GLU A 122 1.04 -5.85 -4.56
N GLU A 123 1.88 -6.10 -3.56
CA GLU A 123 1.54 -6.90 -2.39
C GLU A 123 0.35 -6.28 -1.64
N ALA A 124 0.37 -4.97 -1.41
CA ALA A 124 -0.71 -4.25 -0.73
C ALA A 124 -2.03 -4.30 -1.51
N LEU A 125 -2.00 -4.16 -2.84
CA LEU A 125 -3.17 -4.27 -3.71
C LEU A 125 -3.75 -5.70 -3.69
N GLY A 126 -2.90 -6.72 -3.68
CA GLY A 126 -3.34 -8.11 -3.52
C GLY A 126 -4.07 -8.35 -2.19
N TYR A 127 -3.55 -7.81 -1.08
CA TYR A 127 -4.24 -7.87 0.21
C TYR A 127 -5.55 -7.09 0.20
N GLN A 128 -5.59 -5.92 -0.44
CA GLN A 128 -6.82 -5.13 -0.55
C GLN A 128 -7.90 -5.92 -1.27
N ARG A 129 -7.58 -6.62 -2.36
CA ARG A 129 -8.53 -7.46 -3.09
C ARG A 129 -9.13 -8.55 -2.20
N LEU A 130 -8.32 -9.20 -1.37
CA LEU A 130 -8.82 -10.20 -0.43
C LEU A 130 -9.73 -9.58 0.65
N VAL A 131 -9.42 -8.37 1.13
CA VAL A 131 -10.30 -7.62 2.05
C VAL A 131 -11.64 -7.28 1.38
N GLU A 132 -11.64 -6.85 0.11
CA GLU A 132 -12.85 -6.58 -0.69
C GLU A 132 -13.72 -7.82 -0.87
N LEU A 133 -13.10 -9.01 -0.95
CA LEU A 133 -13.79 -10.30 -0.95
C LEU A 133 -14.34 -10.71 0.43
N GLY A 134 -14.09 -9.93 1.48
CA GLY A 134 -14.63 -10.11 2.82
C GLY A 134 -13.72 -10.84 3.80
N TYR A 135 -12.46 -11.10 3.47
CA TYR A 135 -11.51 -11.73 4.38
C TYR A 135 -10.99 -10.77 5.42
N ALA A 136 -10.89 -11.24 6.68
CA ALA A 136 -10.22 -10.48 7.72
C ALA A 136 -8.69 -10.52 7.53
N GLN A 137 -7.99 -9.44 7.96
CA GLN A 137 -6.53 -9.34 7.82
C GLN A 137 -5.76 -10.50 8.51
N GLY A 138 -6.35 -11.11 9.55
CA GLY A 138 -5.79 -12.28 10.21
C GLY A 138 -5.85 -13.54 9.33
N GLU A 139 -6.96 -13.76 8.66
CA GLU A 139 -7.18 -14.89 7.74
C GLU A 139 -6.26 -14.77 6.51
N ILE A 140 -6.11 -13.54 5.99
CA ILE A 140 -5.17 -13.24 4.88
C ILE A 140 -3.74 -13.57 5.32
N ALA A 141 -3.32 -13.12 6.50
CA ALA A 141 -1.99 -13.35 7.03
C ALA A 141 -1.68 -14.86 7.18
N GLU A 142 -2.62 -15.63 7.68
CA GLU A 142 -2.51 -17.08 7.81
C GLU A 142 -2.36 -17.75 6.43
N ALA A 143 -3.20 -17.38 5.45
CA ALA A 143 -3.19 -17.94 4.11
C ALA A 143 -1.88 -17.68 3.34
N VAL A 144 -1.25 -16.51 3.56
CA VAL A 144 0.02 -16.16 2.90
C VAL A 144 1.25 -16.48 3.75
N GLY A 145 1.09 -17.05 4.95
CA GLY A 145 2.19 -17.41 5.84
C GLY A 145 2.93 -16.21 6.45
N LYS A 146 2.24 -15.06 6.63
CA LYS A 146 2.83 -13.81 7.16
C LYS A 146 2.17 -13.38 8.47
N ALA A 147 2.81 -12.49 9.21
CA ALA A 147 2.22 -11.92 10.41
C ALA A 147 1.07 -10.94 10.04
N ARG A 148 0.00 -10.88 10.86
CA ARG A 148 -1.09 -9.92 10.67
C ARG A 148 -0.61 -8.47 10.59
N SER A 149 0.42 -8.11 11.36
CA SER A 149 1.03 -6.78 11.32
C SER A 149 1.66 -6.45 9.96
N THR A 150 2.18 -7.46 9.24
CA THR A 150 2.72 -7.29 7.88
C THR A 150 1.61 -6.90 6.92
N VAL A 151 0.48 -7.64 6.92
CA VAL A 151 -0.70 -7.32 6.11
C VAL A 151 -1.25 -5.94 6.43
N THR A 152 -1.41 -5.61 7.72
CA THR A 152 -1.87 -4.28 8.15
C THR A 152 -0.95 -3.17 7.66
N ASN A 153 0.37 -3.34 7.76
CA ASN A 153 1.34 -2.35 7.31
C ASN A 153 1.35 -2.20 5.78
N ALA A 154 1.23 -3.29 5.02
CA ALA A 154 1.12 -3.24 3.58
C ALA A 154 -0.14 -2.46 3.13
N LEU A 155 -1.31 -2.78 3.68
CA LEU A 155 -2.56 -2.06 3.38
C LEU A 155 -2.47 -0.56 3.66
N ARG A 156 -1.74 -0.14 4.70
CA ARG A 156 -1.52 1.27 5.00
C ARG A 156 -0.73 1.99 3.91
N LEU A 157 0.14 1.30 3.16
CA LEU A 157 0.91 1.91 2.07
C LEU A 157 0.03 2.47 0.96
N LEU A 158 -1.18 1.93 0.78
CA LEU A 158 -2.16 2.43 -0.19
C LEU A 158 -2.74 3.82 0.17
N GLN A 159 -2.53 4.29 1.41
CA GLN A 159 -2.91 5.63 1.87
C GLN A 159 -1.86 6.70 1.52
N LEU A 160 -0.77 6.32 0.88
CA LEU A 160 0.22 7.27 0.40
C LEU A 160 -0.28 7.99 -0.86
N ASP A 161 0.23 9.19 -1.05
CA ASP A 161 0.05 9.96 -2.29
C ASP A 161 0.74 9.26 -3.47
N GLU A 162 0.25 9.53 -4.68
CA GLU A 162 0.71 8.84 -5.90
C GLU A 162 2.22 8.92 -6.11
N PRO A 163 2.89 10.12 -6.00
CA PRO A 163 4.34 10.20 -6.17
C PRO A 163 5.13 9.35 -5.18
N THR A 164 4.62 9.19 -3.95
CA THR A 164 5.26 8.36 -2.93
C THR A 164 5.05 6.87 -3.22
N ARG A 165 3.87 6.48 -3.72
CA ARG A 165 3.61 5.10 -4.15
C ARG A 165 4.48 4.68 -5.32
N GLU A 166 4.63 5.55 -6.34
CA GLU A 166 5.52 5.32 -7.46
C GLU A 166 6.97 5.15 -7.02
N ALA A 167 7.46 6.06 -6.16
CA ALA A 167 8.83 5.98 -5.64
C ALA A 167 9.08 4.67 -4.86
N LEU A 168 8.06 4.16 -4.16
CA LEU A 168 8.14 2.89 -3.46
C LEU A 168 8.09 1.70 -4.43
N ALA A 169 7.20 1.72 -5.43
CA ALA A 169 7.06 0.66 -6.42
C ALA A 169 8.33 0.48 -7.26
N GLU A 170 9.03 1.58 -7.58
CA GLU A 170 10.29 1.60 -8.31
C GLU A 170 11.52 1.34 -7.42
N GLY A 171 11.34 1.14 -6.12
CA GLY A 171 12.45 0.91 -5.19
C GLY A 171 13.30 2.14 -4.87
N ARG A 172 12.89 3.35 -5.30
CA ARG A 172 13.58 4.62 -4.98
C ARG A 172 13.54 4.95 -3.48
N ILE A 173 12.56 4.42 -2.76
CA ILE A 173 12.46 4.46 -1.32
C ILE A 173 12.09 3.07 -0.76
N SER A 174 12.49 2.78 0.47
CA SER A 174 12.13 1.51 1.13
C SER A 174 10.72 1.56 1.75
N ALA A 175 10.14 0.38 2.02
CA ALA A 175 8.88 0.26 2.77
C ALA A 175 8.98 0.89 4.18
N GLY A 176 10.17 0.96 4.77
CA GLY A 176 10.43 1.67 6.02
C GLY A 176 10.24 3.18 5.87
N HIS A 177 10.80 3.78 4.81
CA HIS A 177 10.60 5.20 4.49
C HIS A 177 9.13 5.51 4.23
N ALA A 178 8.44 4.68 3.44
CA ALA A 178 7.02 4.83 3.14
C ALA A 178 6.15 4.84 4.41
N ARG A 179 6.42 3.93 5.36
CA ARG A 179 5.73 3.91 6.66
C ARG A 179 6.02 5.14 7.51
N ALA A 180 7.25 5.64 7.49
CA ALA A 180 7.62 6.87 8.19
C ALA A 180 6.93 8.11 7.58
N LEU A 181 6.80 8.16 6.24
CA LEU A 181 6.06 9.22 5.53
C LEU A 181 4.58 9.22 5.88
N LEU A 182 3.95 8.06 6.11
CA LEU A 182 2.56 7.98 6.58
C LEU A 182 2.33 8.62 7.96
N MET A 183 3.37 8.79 8.77
CA MET A 183 3.27 9.47 10.06
C MET A 183 3.24 11.00 9.93
N LEU A 184 3.59 11.53 8.74
CA LEU A 184 3.58 12.95 8.43
C LEU A 184 2.20 13.40 7.92
N PRO A 185 1.84 14.67 8.11
CA PRO A 185 0.72 15.30 7.41
C PRO A 185 0.90 15.17 5.89
N GLU A 186 -0.19 15.01 5.14
CA GLU A 186 -0.14 14.83 3.68
C GLU A 186 0.64 15.94 2.97
N GLY A 187 0.44 17.19 3.36
CA GLY A 187 1.14 18.33 2.75
C GLY A 187 2.66 18.36 2.98
N GLU A 188 3.19 17.61 3.97
CA GLU A 188 4.63 17.54 4.26
C GLU A 188 5.30 16.37 3.53
N ARG A 189 4.55 15.34 3.11
CA ARG A 189 5.07 14.12 2.49
C ARG A 189 5.92 14.38 1.24
N PRO A 190 5.49 15.20 0.26
CA PRO A 190 6.26 15.45 -0.95
C PRO A 190 7.62 16.12 -0.68
N VAL A 191 7.66 17.04 0.28
CA VAL A 191 8.90 17.73 0.67
C VAL A 191 9.89 16.74 1.29
N VAL A 192 9.42 15.89 2.20
CA VAL A 192 10.27 14.89 2.86
C VAL A 192 10.67 13.78 1.90
N LEU A 193 9.80 13.36 0.98
CA LEU A 193 10.12 12.42 -0.09
C LEU A 193 11.29 12.92 -0.95
N ASN A 194 11.25 14.17 -1.39
CA ASN A 194 12.33 14.79 -2.16
C ASN A 194 13.65 14.81 -1.36
N ARG A 195 13.59 15.09 -0.07
CA ARG A 195 14.75 15.03 0.81
C ARG A 195 15.30 13.63 0.97
N ILE A 196 14.46 12.61 1.10
CA ILE A 196 14.90 11.19 1.14
C ILE A 196 15.69 10.88 -0.12
N GLN A 197 15.19 11.27 -1.30
CA GLN A 197 15.80 10.96 -2.58
C GLN A 197 17.10 11.75 -2.84
N LYS A 198 17.18 13.02 -2.43
CA LYS A 198 18.34 13.88 -2.68
C LYS A 198 19.42 13.79 -1.60
N GLU A 199 18.99 13.72 -0.33
CA GLU A 199 19.90 13.78 0.82
C GLU A 199 20.21 12.40 1.40
N GLY A 200 19.52 11.32 0.92
CA GLY A 200 19.73 9.97 1.43
C GLY A 200 19.31 9.79 2.89
N LEU A 201 18.21 10.45 3.31
CA LEU A 201 17.76 10.35 4.70
C LEU A 201 17.45 8.90 5.08
N SER A 202 17.93 8.46 6.24
CA SER A 202 17.57 7.16 6.80
C SER A 202 16.15 7.14 7.36
N VAL A 203 15.54 5.94 7.45
CA VAL A 203 14.21 5.75 8.07
C VAL A 203 14.11 6.42 9.44
N ARG A 204 15.12 6.25 10.30
CA ARG A 204 15.15 6.87 11.64
C ARG A 204 15.16 8.40 11.61
N GLN A 205 15.76 9.01 10.58
CA GLN A 205 15.74 10.47 10.43
C GLN A 205 14.35 10.95 10.02
N VAL A 206 13.68 10.23 9.10
CA VAL A 206 12.30 10.53 8.69
C VAL A 206 11.34 10.36 9.87
N GLU A 207 11.45 9.26 10.63
CA GLU A 207 10.65 9.06 11.84
C GLU A 207 10.86 10.17 12.88
N ARG A 208 12.08 10.68 13.04
CA ARG A 208 12.37 11.83 13.91
C ARG A 208 11.67 13.10 13.43
N LEU A 209 11.62 13.34 12.12
CA LEU A 209 10.87 14.45 11.55
C LEU A 209 9.37 14.32 11.84
N ALA A 210 8.82 13.10 11.69
CA ALA A 210 7.42 12.81 11.96
C ALA A 210 7.05 12.91 13.46
N ARG A 211 7.97 12.54 14.34
CA ARG A 211 7.79 12.62 15.81
C ARG A 211 8.05 14.00 16.40
N ARG A 212 8.49 14.99 15.58
CA ARG A 212 8.60 16.36 16.10
C ARG A 212 7.28 16.75 16.71
N PRO A 213 7.23 17.12 18.00
CA PRO A 213 6.00 17.59 18.58
C PRO A 213 5.52 18.74 17.70
N LYS A 214 4.31 18.62 17.12
CA LYS A 214 3.62 19.80 16.61
C LYS A 214 3.79 20.84 17.71
N LYS A 215 4.44 22.00 17.45
CA LYS A 215 4.44 23.09 18.39
C LYS A 215 2.97 23.23 18.81
N LYS A 216 2.66 22.72 20.02
CA LYS A 216 1.34 22.98 20.60
C LYS A 216 1.15 24.45 20.43
N PRO A 217 0.06 24.94 19.85
CA PRO A 217 -0.24 26.36 19.94
C PRO A 217 -0.06 26.67 21.42
N ALA A 218 0.82 27.62 21.72
CA ALA A 218 1.09 27.99 23.10
C ALA A 218 -0.25 28.12 23.80
N PRO A 219 -0.46 27.53 25.01
CA PRO A 219 -1.73 27.60 25.69
C PRO A 219 -2.14 29.07 25.62
N ARG A 220 -3.30 29.33 25.06
CA ARG A 220 -3.87 30.67 25.02
C ARG A 220 -4.19 31.01 26.48
N ASN A 221 -3.23 31.61 27.17
CA ASN A 221 -3.55 32.23 28.44
C ASN A 221 -4.65 33.26 28.15
N GLU A 222 -5.86 32.98 28.63
CA GLU A 222 -7.02 33.83 28.35
C GLU A 222 -6.73 35.29 28.74
N ALA A 223 -5.93 35.53 29.79
CA ALA A 223 -5.47 36.83 30.19
C ALA A 223 -4.66 37.55 29.09
N TYR A 224 -3.73 36.82 28.43
CA TYR A 224 -2.96 37.39 27.31
C TYR A 224 -3.81 37.59 26.04
N ALA A 225 -4.79 36.72 25.81
CA ALA A 225 -5.74 36.93 24.72
C ALA A 225 -6.68 38.12 24.97
N GLN A 226 -7.06 38.34 26.22
CA GLN A 226 -7.84 39.54 26.60
C GLN A 226 -6.98 40.78 26.48
N LEU A 227 -5.76 40.79 27.01
CA LEU A 227 -4.81 41.89 26.90
C LEU A 227 -4.51 42.27 25.44
N ALA A 228 -4.35 41.27 24.55
CA ALA A 228 -4.17 41.54 23.13
C ALA A 228 -5.38 42.27 22.52
N ARG A 229 -6.60 41.83 22.84
CA ARG A 229 -7.84 42.48 22.39
C ARG A 229 -8.00 43.93 22.92
N ASP A 230 -7.60 44.13 24.16
CA ASP A 230 -7.68 45.46 24.76
C ASP A 230 -6.63 46.40 24.12
N LEU A 231 -5.43 45.91 23.85
CA LEU A 231 -4.40 46.63 23.09
C LEU A 231 -4.84 46.93 21.65
N GLU A 232 -5.49 45.99 20.97
CA GLU A 232 -6.04 46.20 19.61
C GLU A 232 -7.07 47.34 19.63
N ARG A 233 -7.98 47.39 20.64
CA ARG A 233 -8.96 48.47 20.75
C ARG A 233 -8.33 49.84 21.02
N GLN A 234 -7.30 49.88 21.87
CA GLN A 234 -6.63 51.12 22.21
C GLN A 234 -5.73 51.62 21.08
N LEU A 235 -5.02 50.73 20.43
CA LEU A 235 -4.05 51.09 19.40
C LEU A 235 -4.66 51.22 18.01
N GLY A 236 -5.78 50.54 17.74
CA GLY A 236 -6.41 50.52 16.43
C GLY A 236 -5.67 49.62 15.41
N PHE A 237 -4.69 48.85 15.85
CA PHE A 237 -3.89 47.93 14.99
C PHE A 237 -3.99 46.51 15.52
N ARG A 238 -3.77 45.54 14.62
CA ARG A 238 -3.78 44.14 15.00
C ARG A 238 -2.57 43.82 15.86
N VAL A 239 -2.84 43.25 17.05
CA VAL A 239 -1.82 42.92 18.06
C VAL A 239 -1.76 41.43 18.34
N ARG A 240 -0.56 40.88 18.43
CA ARG A 240 -0.33 39.50 18.84
C ARG A 240 0.71 39.43 19.97
N LEU A 241 0.31 38.84 21.08
CA LEU A 241 1.20 38.50 22.18
C LEU A 241 1.66 37.03 22.06
N VAL A 242 2.96 36.81 22.08
CA VAL A 242 3.56 35.47 21.96
C VAL A 242 4.48 35.26 23.15
N GLY A 243 4.19 34.20 23.93
CA GLY A 243 4.97 33.79 25.10
C GLY A 243 4.24 34.04 26.40
N GLU A 244 4.74 33.51 27.52
CA GLU A 244 4.29 33.71 28.89
C GLU A 244 5.48 34.11 29.74
N GLY A 245 5.40 35.26 30.45
CA GLY A 245 6.47 35.83 31.28
C GLY A 245 7.65 36.42 30.48
N LYS A 246 8.16 35.71 29.49
CA LYS A 246 9.09 36.22 28.47
C LYS A 246 8.49 35.96 27.09
N GLY A 247 8.43 37.00 26.28
CA GLY A 247 7.75 36.89 24.98
C GLY A 247 8.03 38.07 24.07
N ARG A 248 7.23 38.19 23.05
CA ARG A 248 7.26 39.29 22.10
C ARG A 248 5.85 39.83 21.83
N LEU A 249 5.76 41.11 21.60
CA LEU A 249 4.60 41.81 21.10
C LEU A 249 4.80 41.99 19.58
N GLU A 250 3.85 41.56 18.77
CA GLU A 250 3.82 41.74 17.32
C GLU A 250 2.69 42.73 17.01
N LEU A 251 3.02 43.83 16.33
CA LEU A 251 2.08 44.79 15.76
C LEU A 251 2.06 44.59 14.23
N TYR A 252 0.88 44.45 13.68
CA TYR A 252 0.73 44.21 12.23
C TYR A 252 0.27 45.50 11.57
N TYR A 253 0.88 45.83 10.43
CA TYR A 253 0.51 46.95 9.57
C TYR A 253 0.36 46.46 8.12
N TYR A 254 -0.49 47.13 7.37
CA TYR A 254 -0.83 46.76 5.99
C TYR A 254 -0.55 47.90 5.00
N SER A 255 -0.13 49.07 5.50
CA SER A 255 0.29 50.23 4.69
C SER A 255 1.42 51.00 5.38
N GLU A 256 2.16 51.86 4.63
CA GLU A 256 3.17 52.75 5.18
C GLU A 256 2.59 53.76 6.15
N GLU A 257 1.35 54.19 5.89
CA GLU A 257 0.61 55.12 6.77
C GLU A 257 0.33 54.49 8.14
N GLU A 258 -0.10 53.20 8.14
CA GLU A 258 -0.29 52.46 9.39
C GLU A 258 1.03 52.25 10.13
N LEU A 259 2.13 51.98 9.42
CA LEU A 259 3.45 51.84 10.03
C LEU A 259 3.85 53.15 10.72
N ASN A 260 3.72 54.28 10.04
CA ASN A 260 4.01 55.62 10.60
C ASN A 260 3.15 55.95 11.84
N ALA A 261 1.86 55.61 11.76
CA ALA A 261 0.96 55.78 12.92
C ALA A 261 1.33 54.91 14.13
N ILE A 262 1.83 53.69 13.89
CA ILE A 262 2.39 52.80 14.95
C ILE A 262 3.64 53.44 15.54
N LEU A 263 4.57 53.91 14.70
CA LEU A 263 5.84 54.51 15.14
C LEU A 263 5.59 55.80 15.97
N GLU A 264 4.66 56.67 15.54
CA GLU A 264 4.27 57.83 16.31
C GLU A 264 3.72 57.47 17.69
N ARG A 265 2.84 56.43 17.78
CA ARG A 265 2.30 56.00 19.07
C ARG A 265 3.32 55.36 19.97
N LEU A 266 4.37 54.75 19.41
CA LEU A 266 5.53 54.25 20.16
C LEU A 266 6.51 55.36 20.56
N GLY A 267 6.26 56.61 20.18
CA GLY A 267 7.10 57.77 20.52
C GLY A 267 8.29 57.95 19.58
N TYR A 268 8.34 57.22 18.47
CA TYR A 268 9.37 57.44 17.46
C TYR A 268 9.04 58.70 16.64
N ARG A 269 9.91 59.71 16.72
CA ARG A 269 9.88 60.91 15.89
C ARG A 269 11.07 60.83 14.95
N GLY A 270 10.83 60.46 13.69
CA GLY A 270 11.81 60.41 12.63
C GLY A 270 12.24 61.79 12.18
#